data_430a64fd7ab708d1d038ec4c42a22fc8
#
_entry.id   430a64fd7ab708d1d038ec4c42a22fc8
#
_cell.length_a   1.000
_cell.length_b   1.000
_cell.length_c   1.000
_cell.angle_alpha   90.00
_cell.angle_beta   90.00
_cell.angle_gamma   90.00
#
_symmetry.space_group_name_H-M   'P 1'
#
loop_
_entity.id
_entity.type
_entity.pdbx_description
1 polymer ?
#
loop_
_entity_poly.entity_id
_entity_poly.type
_entity_poly.pdbx_seq_one_letter_code
_entity_poly.pdbx_strand_id
1 'polypeptide(L)'
;MSLNGVLSCVVSACGEPLIVVMMFLGSIWVFESPKDAWSCQHQGVHQIFPPPVAEVETDDVYRDERPPVGGRPWLMMNMVSTVDGITEIEGVSGPLGSPGDKDIFGTIRTLPDIIMVGSATAVSEQYNPPSTSVSTKARRLANGAWPVARIAVVSSRLEFDLTLPMFQRPSQRPLVITTLDADPLKLDQVAEHADLIRCGSGSVDLPQAMREMNELGAQRVLSEGGPSLNGALLQDELVDEVFLSVAPLMGGSNQRGIARGDIPHIHELELRHVLTEEHFLFLRYTRAATIPATD
;
A
#
# COMPACT_ATOMS: atom_id res chain seq x y z
N MET A 1 5.20 -56.19 -13.38
CA MET A 1 6.37 -55.56 -13.98
C MET A 1 6.42 -54.15 -13.44
N SER A 2 7.30 -53.88 -12.49
CA SER A 2 7.42 -52.60 -11.80
C SER A 2 8.27 -51.65 -12.62
N LEU A 3 7.72 -50.48 -12.91
CA LEU A 3 8.42 -49.38 -13.58
C LEU A 3 9.13 -48.56 -12.48
N ASN A 4 10.41 -48.84 -12.26
CA ASN A 4 11.26 -47.98 -11.45
C ASN A 4 12.04 -47.05 -12.38
N GLY A 5 11.54 -45.84 -12.59
CA GLY A 5 12.31 -44.74 -13.13
C GLY A 5 13.06 -44.07 -11.98
N VAL A 6 14.38 -44.11 -12.00
CA VAL A 6 15.20 -43.38 -11.01
C VAL A 6 15.35 -41.95 -11.45
N LEU A 7 14.74 -41.01 -10.71
CA LEU A 7 14.97 -39.59 -10.84
C LEU A 7 16.18 -39.21 -9.99
N SER A 8 17.32 -38.92 -10.58
CA SER A 8 18.48 -38.36 -9.86
C SER A 8 18.54 -36.87 -10.12
N CYS A 9 18.19 -36.07 -9.12
CA CYS A 9 18.39 -34.62 -9.14
C CYS A 9 19.74 -34.33 -8.46
N VAL A 10 20.70 -33.78 -9.19
CA VAL A 10 21.94 -33.26 -8.61
C VAL A 10 21.77 -31.74 -8.50
N VAL A 11 21.69 -31.26 -7.28
CA VAL A 11 21.69 -29.82 -6.99
C VAL A 11 23.14 -29.39 -6.84
N SER A 12 23.62 -28.54 -7.77
CA SER A 12 24.93 -27.89 -7.65
C SER A 12 24.81 -26.59 -6.84
N ALA A 13 25.81 -26.32 -6.01
CA ALA A 13 25.91 -25.10 -5.23
C ALA A 13 26.24 -23.89 -6.13
N CYS A 14 25.79 -22.69 -5.69
CA CYS A 14 25.92 -21.40 -6.34
C CYS A 14 27.03 -21.27 -7.40
N GLY A 15 26.63 -21.00 -8.66
CA GLY A 15 27.52 -20.51 -9.70
C GLY A 15 27.68 -21.36 -10.96
N GLU A 16 27.11 -22.58 -11.00
CA GLU A 16 27.16 -23.42 -12.20
C GLU A 16 25.77 -23.67 -12.83
N PRO A 17 25.68 -23.87 -14.14
CA PRO A 17 24.40 -24.13 -14.81
C PRO A 17 23.76 -25.40 -14.28
N LEU A 18 22.47 -25.36 -13.97
CA LEU A 18 21.70 -26.51 -13.56
C LEU A 18 21.58 -27.46 -14.74
N ILE A 19 22.27 -28.61 -14.68
CA ILE A 19 22.14 -29.67 -15.67
C ILE A 19 21.12 -30.69 -15.13
N VAL A 20 19.94 -30.73 -15.76
CA VAL A 20 18.93 -31.76 -15.46
C VAL A 20 19.12 -32.93 -16.41
N VAL A 21 19.53 -34.06 -15.89
CA VAL A 21 19.65 -35.31 -16.65
C VAL A 21 18.42 -36.16 -16.36
N MET A 22 17.58 -36.35 -17.38
CA MET A 22 16.46 -37.29 -17.32
C MET A 22 16.78 -38.57 -18.09
N MET A 23 16.67 -39.71 -17.40
CA MET A 23 16.72 -41.00 -18.02
C MET A 23 15.31 -41.57 -18.23
N PHE A 24 14.89 -41.71 -19.45
CA PHE A 24 13.63 -42.36 -19.81
C PHE A 24 13.86 -43.39 -20.91
N LEU A 25 13.50 -44.62 -20.62
CA LEU A 25 13.54 -45.75 -21.59
C LEU A 25 14.85 -45.89 -22.39
N GLY A 26 16.00 -45.77 -21.72
CA GLY A 26 17.30 -45.98 -22.36
C GLY A 26 17.84 -44.78 -23.13
N SER A 27 17.18 -43.65 -23.08
CA SER A 27 17.64 -42.37 -23.66
C SER A 27 17.99 -41.38 -22.57
N ILE A 28 19.15 -40.73 -22.71
CA ILE A 28 19.60 -39.67 -21.80
C ILE A 28 19.25 -38.34 -22.45
N TRP A 29 18.46 -37.55 -21.77
CA TRP A 29 18.16 -36.17 -22.13
C TRP A 29 18.89 -35.24 -21.17
N VAL A 30 19.72 -34.37 -21.75
CA VAL A 30 20.43 -33.33 -21.01
C VAL A 30 19.77 -32.00 -21.35
N PHE A 31 19.19 -31.35 -20.36
CA PHE A 31 18.68 -29.98 -20.49
C PHE A 31 19.65 -29.03 -19.79
N GLU A 32 20.29 -28.18 -20.54
CA GLU A 32 20.94 -27.01 -19.98
C GLU A 32 19.86 -25.93 -19.79
N SER A 33 19.62 -25.52 -18.55
CA SER A 33 18.84 -24.31 -18.29
C SER A 33 19.60 -23.12 -18.88
N PRO A 34 18.95 -22.19 -19.58
CA PRO A 34 19.58 -20.92 -19.95
C PRO A 34 20.22 -20.32 -18.69
N LYS A 35 21.48 -19.89 -18.79
CA LYS A 35 22.26 -19.35 -17.66
C LYS A 35 21.58 -18.20 -16.92
N ASP A 36 20.53 -17.63 -17.49
CA ASP A 36 19.82 -16.43 -17.01
C ASP A 36 18.46 -16.73 -16.38
N ALA A 37 18.03 -17.99 -16.33
CA ALA A 37 16.65 -18.27 -15.92
C ALA A 37 16.38 -18.13 -14.41
N TRP A 38 17.38 -18.32 -13.53
CA TRP A 38 17.17 -18.27 -12.07
C TRP A 38 18.50 -17.98 -11.32
N SER A 39 19.19 -16.90 -11.66
CA SER A 39 20.32 -16.48 -10.82
C SER A 39 19.79 -15.74 -9.58
N CYS A 40 20.20 -16.17 -8.39
CA CYS A 40 19.97 -15.52 -7.10
C CYS A 40 20.62 -14.12 -6.98
N GLN A 41 20.62 -13.30 -8.03
CA GLN A 41 21.27 -11.99 -8.05
C GLN A 41 20.38 -10.88 -8.61
N HIS A 42 19.08 -10.94 -8.39
CA HIS A 42 18.24 -9.79 -8.72
C HIS A 42 18.05 -8.93 -7.46
N GLN A 43 19.07 -8.11 -7.18
CA GLN A 43 18.99 -7.02 -6.19
C GLN A 43 18.37 -5.78 -6.85
N GLY A 44 17.11 -5.85 -7.28
CA GLY A 44 16.44 -4.71 -7.88
C GLY A 44 14.96 -4.98 -8.10
N VAL A 45 14.19 -3.91 -8.21
CA VAL A 45 12.76 -4.00 -8.53
C VAL A 45 12.59 -4.20 -10.03
N HIS A 46 11.88 -5.24 -10.43
CA HIS A 46 11.58 -5.55 -11.82
C HIS A 46 10.11 -5.35 -12.12
N GLN A 47 9.81 -4.67 -13.24
CA GLN A 47 8.47 -4.64 -13.81
C GLN A 47 8.24 -5.89 -14.64
N ILE A 48 7.19 -6.65 -14.32
CA ILE A 48 6.78 -7.84 -15.08
C ILE A 48 5.48 -7.61 -15.87
N PHE A 49 4.76 -6.55 -15.57
CA PHE A 49 3.60 -6.07 -16.33
C PHE A 49 3.52 -4.54 -16.24
N PRO A 50 3.18 -3.79 -17.33
CA PRO A 50 3.15 -4.29 -18.71
C PRO A 50 4.53 -4.68 -19.21
N PRO A 51 4.61 -5.50 -20.30
CA PRO A 51 5.88 -5.83 -20.92
C PRO A 51 6.56 -4.59 -21.51
N PRO A 52 7.89 -4.60 -21.71
CA PRO A 52 8.81 -5.72 -21.45
C PRO A 52 9.14 -5.90 -19.98
N VAL A 53 9.59 -7.10 -19.60
CA VAL A 53 10.16 -7.34 -18.26
C VAL A 53 11.50 -6.61 -18.19
N ALA A 54 11.64 -5.72 -17.22
CA ALA A 54 12.84 -4.90 -17.03
C ALA A 54 13.04 -4.50 -15.57
N GLU A 55 14.29 -4.27 -15.20
CA GLU A 55 14.59 -3.54 -13.96
C GLU A 55 14.16 -2.09 -14.11
N VAL A 56 13.55 -1.52 -13.07
CA VAL A 56 12.95 -0.19 -13.13
C VAL A 56 13.31 0.64 -11.90
N GLU A 57 13.42 1.95 -12.13
CA GLU A 57 13.45 2.93 -11.05
C GLU A 57 12.02 3.18 -10.56
N THR A 58 11.75 2.92 -9.30
CA THR A 58 10.41 3.02 -8.72
C THR A 58 9.79 4.41 -8.90
N ASP A 59 10.59 5.47 -8.81
CA ASP A 59 10.12 6.85 -9.05
C ASP A 59 9.53 7.05 -10.44
N ASP A 60 10.04 6.39 -11.46
CA ASP A 60 9.56 6.52 -12.83
C ASP A 60 8.23 5.78 -13.04
N VAL A 61 8.08 4.62 -12.41
CA VAL A 61 6.87 3.80 -12.52
C VAL A 61 5.64 4.45 -11.89
N TYR A 62 5.83 5.26 -10.84
CA TYR A 62 4.73 5.86 -10.08
C TYR A 62 4.42 7.32 -10.46
N ARG A 63 5.00 7.85 -11.55
CA ARG A 63 4.88 9.28 -11.99
C ARG A 63 3.56 9.69 -12.61
N ASP A 64 2.60 8.82 -12.76
CA ASP A 64 1.33 9.15 -13.41
C ASP A 64 0.61 10.34 -12.75
N GLU A 65 -0.10 11.11 -13.56
CA GLU A 65 -0.96 12.18 -13.07
C GLU A 65 -2.15 11.63 -12.26
N ARG A 66 -2.47 12.31 -11.18
CA ARG A 66 -3.56 11.99 -10.26
C ARG A 66 -4.36 13.27 -9.96
N PRO A 67 -5.17 13.73 -10.93
CA PRO A 67 -5.97 14.94 -10.74
C PRO A 67 -7.09 14.71 -9.73
N PRO A 68 -7.52 15.75 -9.00
CA PRO A 68 -8.72 15.68 -8.16
C PRO A 68 -9.95 15.20 -8.94
N VAL A 69 -10.82 14.46 -8.28
CA VAL A 69 -12.02 13.85 -8.87
C VAL A 69 -13.27 14.40 -8.20
N GLY A 70 -14.17 15.01 -8.97
CA GLY A 70 -15.48 15.45 -8.44
C GLY A 70 -15.41 16.41 -7.25
N GLY A 71 -14.39 17.29 -7.19
CA GLY A 71 -14.21 18.23 -6.09
C GLY A 71 -13.59 17.64 -4.83
N ARG A 72 -12.99 16.46 -4.92
CA ARG A 72 -12.20 15.83 -3.87
C ARG A 72 -10.80 15.45 -4.36
N PRO A 73 -9.82 15.27 -3.46
CA PRO A 73 -8.51 14.73 -3.82
C PRO A 73 -8.62 13.32 -4.43
N TRP A 74 -7.66 12.97 -5.29
CA TRP A 74 -7.44 11.58 -5.71
C TRP A 74 -7.05 10.75 -4.49
N LEU A 75 -7.78 9.66 -4.23
CA LEU A 75 -7.53 8.78 -3.10
C LEU A 75 -6.81 7.50 -3.51
N MET A 76 -5.61 7.37 -3.00
CA MET A 76 -4.78 6.16 -3.08
C MET A 76 -4.93 5.35 -1.80
N MET A 77 -4.88 4.03 -1.90
CA MET A 77 -4.82 3.10 -0.77
C MET A 77 -3.56 2.26 -0.88
N ASN A 78 -2.73 2.21 0.17
CA ASN A 78 -1.54 1.35 0.21
C ASN A 78 -1.63 0.34 1.33
N MET A 79 -1.44 -0.93 1.01
CA MET A 79 -1.51 -2.04 1.95
C MET A 79 -0.48 -3.12 1.62
N VAL A 80 -0.08 -3.86 2.64
CA VAL A 80 0.66 -5.12 2.52
C VAL A 80 -0.19 -6.28 3.04
N SER A 81 -0.11 -7.42 2.39
CA SER A 81 -0.74 -8.65 2.87
C SER A 81 0.09 -9.89 2.53
N THR A 82 -0.16 -10.98 3.24
CA THR A 82 0.26 -12.32 2.82
C THR A 82 -0.56 -12.80 1.62
N VAL A 83 -0.15 -13.90 0.98
CA VAL A 83 -0.88 -14.54 -0.12
C VAL A 83 -2.33 -14.92 0.29
N ASP A 84 -2.56 -15.25 1.55
CA ASP A 84 -3.88 -15.58 2.09
C ASP A 84 -4.57 -14.41 2.79
N GLY A 85 -4.05 -13.16 2.64
CA GLY A 85 -4.74 -11.93 3.02
C GLY A 85 -4.54 -11.47 4.47
N ILE A 86 -3.54 -11.98 5.21
CA ILE A 86 -3.18 -11.44 6.53
C ILE A 86 -2.48 -10.10 6.34
N THR A 87 -2.87 -9.08 7.09
CA THR A 87 -2.34 -7.70 6.98
C THR A 87 -1.46 -7.29 8.16
N GLU A 88 -1.36 -8.13 9.18
CA GLU A 88 -0.59 -7.86 10.40
C GLU A 88 -0.10 -9.15 11.06
N ILE A 89 1.06 -9.11 11.67
CA ILE A 89 1.60 -10.16 12.55
C ILE A 89 1.81 -9.50 13.90
N GLU A 90 1.23 -10.09 14.96
CA GLU A 90 1.28 -9.52 16.33
C GLU A 90 0.83 -8.05 16.42
N GLY A 91 -0.13 -7.66 15.57
CA GLY A 91 -0.74 -6.31 15.56
C GLY A 91 0.03 -5.24 14.80
N VAL A 92 1.08 -5.61 14.05
CA VAL A 92 1.86 -4.70 13.20
C VAL A 92 2.11 -5.27 11.80
N SER A 93 2.22 -4.39 10.82
CA SER A 93 2.46 -4.76 9.41
C SER A 93 3.95 -4.96 9.09
N GLY A 94 4.84 -4.37 9.87
CA GLY A 94 6.28 -4.35 9.61
C GLY A 94 6.92 -5.71 9.30
N PRO A 95 6.56 -6.81 9.99
CA PRO A 95 7.08 -8.15 9.70
C PRO A 95 6.69 -8.73 8.34
N LEU A 96 5.70 -8.15 7.66
CA LEU A 96 5.28 -8.55 6.31
C LEU A 96 6.11 -7.91 5.21
N GLY A 97 6.85 -6.82 5.50
CA GLY A 97 7.59 -6.05 4.51
C GLY A 97 8.97 -6.63 4.19
N SER A 98 9.49 -6.30 3.00
CA SER A 98 10.87 -6.52 2.55
C SER A 98 11.64 -5.21 2.41
N PRO A 99 12.94 -5.23 2.09
CA PRO A 99 13.64 -4.02 1.66
C PRO A 99 12.97 -3.33 0.48
N GLY A 100 12.59 -4.06 -0.59
CA GLY A 100 11.90 -3.49 -1.74
C GLY A 100 10.51 -2.96 -1.42
N ASP A 101 9.77 -3.62 -0.52
CA ASP A 101 8.50 -3.07 -0.02
C ASP A 101 8.71 -1.70 0.66
N LYS A 102 9.77 -1.54 1.45
CA LYS A 102 10.10 -0.27 2.09
C LYS A 102 10.47 0.82 1.10
N ASP A 103 11.20 0.48 0.04
CA ASP A 103 11.59 1.41 -1.02
C ASP A 103 10.38 1.86 -1.83
N ILE A 104 9.52 0.93 -2.22
CA ILE A 104 8.24 1.22 -2.90
C ILE A 104 7.32 2.05 -2.00
N PHE A 105 7.16 1.68 -0.74
CA PHE A 105 6.40 2.45 0.24
C PHE A 105 6.95 3.87 0.40
N GLY A 106 8.29 4.02 0.47
CA GLY A 106 8.96 5.31 0.49
C GLY A 106 8.66 6.15 -0.75
N THR A 107 8.62 5.53 -1.93
CA THR A 107 8.25 6.18 -3.20
C THR A 107 6.78 6.60 -3.20
N ILE A 108 5.85 5.70 -2.83
CA ILE A 108 4.41 5.99 -2.76
C ILE A 108 4.15 7.16 -1.79
N ARG A 109 4.83 7.24 -0.65
CA ARG A 109 4.73 8.36 0.30
C ARG A 109 5.21 9.71 -0.25
N THR A 110 5.87 9.74 -1.42
CA THR A 110 6.22 11.02 -2.08
C THR A 110 5.08 11.59 -2.91
N LEU A 111 4.02 10.84 -3.17
CA LEU A 111 2.93 11.21 -4.06
C LEU A 111 1.84 12.08 -3.39
N PRO A 112 1.33 11.76 -2.17
CA PRO A 112 0.18 12.43 -1.58
C PRO A 112 0.54 13.75 -0.91
N ASP A 113 -0.44 14.65 -0.80
CA ASP A 113 -0.37 15.84 0.06
C ASP A 113 -0.69 15.47 1.51
N ILE A 114 -1.63 14.55 1.69
CA ILE A 114 -2.09 14.07 3.00
C ILE A 114 -1.94 12.55 3.07
N ILE A 115 -1.37 12.06 4.17
CA ILE A 115 -1.34 10.64 4.53
C ILE A 115 -2.41 10.42 5.60
N MET A 116 -3.43 9.65 5.27
CA MET A 116 -4.58 9.37 6.12
C MET A 116 -4.47 7.97 6.74
N VAL A 117 -4.75 7.88 8.04
CA VAL A 117 -4.65 6.63 8.80
C VAL A 117 -5.75 6.55 9.86
N GLY A 118 -6.26 5.36 10.12
CA GLY A 118 -7.15 5.12 11.26
C GLY A 118 -6.41 5.19 12.59
N SER A 119 -7.07 5.69 13.63
CA SER A 119 -6.44 5.90 14.95
C SER A 119 -5.84 4.63 15.57
N ALA A 120 -6.49 3.47 15.41
CA ALA A 120 -5.95 2.20 15.91
C ALA A 120 -4.62 1.83 15.24
N THR A 121 -4.53 1.97 13.92
CA THR A 121 -3.30 1.73 13.14
C THR A 121 -2.22 2.74 13.48
N ALA A 122 -2.58 4.02 13.62
CA ALA A 122 -1.62 5.06 14.05
C ALA A 122 -0.96 4.72 15.39
N VAL A 123 -1.72 4.15 16.33
CA VAL A 123 -1.21 3.71 17.64
C VAL A 123 -0.37 2.43 17.52
N SER A 124 -0.89 1.38 16.86
CA SER A 124 -0.17 0.09 16.78
C SER A 124 1.15 0.21 16.03
N GLU A 125 1.19 1.00 14.96
CA GLU A 125 2.38 1.24 14.13
C GLU A 125 3.28 2.38 14.65
N GLN A 126 2.93 3.00 15.78
CA GLN A 126 3.70 4.09 16.41
C GLN A 126 4.06 5.20 15.40
N TYR A 127 3.05 5.78 14.75
CA TYR A 127 3.23 6.69 13.61
C TYR A 127 4.19 7.83 13.91
N ASN A 128 5.17 7.97 13.03
CA ASN A 128 6.15 9.04 13.04
C ASN A 128 5.79 10.15 12.05
N PRO A 129 6.27 11.38 12.27
CA PRO A 129 6.11 12.45 11.30
C PRO A 129 6.78 12.07 9.96
N PRO A 130 6.21 12.54 8.82
CA PRO A 130 6.81 12.32 7.50
C PRO A 130 8.21 12.91 7.41
N SER A 131 9.03 12.31 6.53
CA SER A 131 10.40 12.77 6.28
C SER A 131 10.43 14.22 5.76
N THR A 132 11.35 15.00 6.28
CA THR A 132 11.65 16.38 5.85
C THR A 132 13.01 16.51 5.17
N SER A 133 13.64 15.39 4.80
CA SER A 133 14.93 15.40 4.10
C SER A 133 14.87 16.20 2.80
N VAL A 134 16.01 16.76 2.39
CA VAL A 134 16.10 17.53 1.14
C VAL A 134 15.71 16.70 -0.06
N SER A 135 16.16 15.44 -0.11
CA SER A 135 15.85 14.50 -1.20
C SER A 135 14.34 14.19 -1.25
N THR A 136 13.71 13.88 -0.11
CA THR A 136 12.26 13.63 -0.06
C THR A 136 11.47 14.85 -0.52
N LYS A 137 11.83 16.06 -0.06
CA LYS A 137 11.16 17.31 -0.50
C LYS A 137 11.28 17.52 -2.00
N ALA A 138 12.48 17.29 -2.57
CA ALA A 138 12.72 17.43 -4.00
C ALA A 138 11.85 16.44 -4.82
N ARG A 139 11.80 15.16 -4.40
CA ARG A 139 10.94 14.14 -5.04
C ARG A 139 9.46 14.52 -4.97
N ARG A 140 8.98 14.99 -3.83
CA ARG A 140 7.60 15.42 -3.64
C ARG A 140 7.23 16.59 -4.56
N LEU A 141 8.08 17.63 -4.61
CA LEU A 141 7.89 18.76 -5.51
C LEU A 141 7.91 18.35 -6.98
N ALA A 142 8.79 17.42 -7.37
CA ALA A 142 8.81 16.86 -8.73
C ALA A 142 7.52 16.12 -9.08
N ASN A 143 6.86 15.51 -8.09
CA ASN A 143 5.55 14.87 -8.23
C ASN A 143 4.37 15.86 -8.09
N GLY A 144 4.64 17.17 -7.97
CA GLY A 144 3.61 18.20 -7.77
C GLY A 144 2.88 18.10 -6.42
N ALA A 145 3.48 17.46 -5.42
CA ALA A 145 2.94 17.37 -4.05
C ALA A 145 3.48 18.50 -3.17
N TRP A 146 2.83 18.73 -2.04
CA TRP A 146 3.39 19.61 -1.00
C TRP A 146 4.78 19.14 -0.58
N PRO A 147 5.70 20.05 -0.24
CA PRO A 147 7.08 19.68 0.11
C PRO A 147 7.16 18.74 1.31
N VAL A 148 6.18 18.76 2.19
CA VAL A 148 6.04 17.84 3.33
C VAL A 148 4.60 17.36 3.38
N ALA A 149 4.39 16.04 3.46
CA ALA A 149 3.05 15.48 3.64
C ALA A 149 2.50 15.84 5.02
N ARG A 150 1.18 15.94 5.13
CA ARG A 150 0.48 16.13 6.39
C ARG A 150 -0.16 14.81 6.82
N ILE A 151 0.01 14.38 8.08
CA ILE A 151 -0.72 13.24 8.61
C ILE A 151 -2.14 13.65 8.94
N ALA A 152 -3.12 12.79 8.60
CA ALA A 152 -4.51 12.91 9.00
C ALA A 152 -4.95 11.63 9.72
N VAL A 153 -5.37 11.74 10.98
CA VAL A 153 -5.89 10.61 11.77
C VAL A 153 -7.40 10.63 11.77
N VAL A 154 -8.01 9.52 11.38
CA VAL A 154 -9.47 9.34 11.42
C VAL A 154 -9.88 8.66 12.72
N SER A 155 -10.71 9.31 13.51
CA SER A 155 -11.21 8.77 14.79
C SER A 155 -12.53 9.39 15.20
N SER A 156 -13.61 8.62 15.24
CA SER A 156 -14.90 9.11 15.72
C SER A 156 -14.95 9.32 17.24
N ARG A 157 -14.13 8.61 18.03
CA ARG A 157 -14.15 8.65 19.50
C ARG A 157 -12.99 9.40 20.13
N LEU A 158 -12.01 9.82 19.34
CA LEU A 158 -10.77 10.47 19.81
C LEU A 158 -10.06 9.67 20.91
N GLU A 159 -10.04 8.34 20.76
CA GLU A 159 -9.40 7.41 21.69
C GLU A 159 -8.05 6.96 21.11
N PHE A 160 -7.05 7.81 21.24
CA PHE A 160 -5.68 7.55 20.83
C PHE A 160 -4.69 8.36 21.67
N ASP A 161 -3.43 7.97 21.60
CA ASP A 161 -2.38 8.56 22.41
C ASP A 161 -1.80 9.82 21.74
N LEU A 162 -1.96 10.97 22.37
CA LEU A 162 -1.37 12.23 21.92
C LEU A 162 0.15 12.30 22.17
N THR A 163 0.74 11.32 22.87
CA THR A 163 2.20 11.23 23.05
C THR A 163 2.91 10.61 21.83
N LEU A 164 2.18 10.12 20.83
CA LEU A 164 2.76 9.62 19.59
C LEU A 164 3.69 10.65 18.94
N PRO A 165 4.82 10.20 18.35
CA PRO A 165 5.80 11.11 17.75
C PRO A 165 5.22 12.08 16.71
N MET A 166 4.18 11.66 15.98
CA MET A 166 3.51 12.50 14.98
C MET A 166 2.80 13.71 15.58
N PHE A 167 2.37 13.67 16.86
CA PHE A 167 1.78 14.80 17.58
C PHE A 167 2.83 15.61 18.35
N GLN A 168 3.84 14.94 18.91
CA GLN A 168 4.85 15.59 19.77
C GLN A 168 5.94 16.31 18.97
N ARG A 169 6.27 15.84 17.79
CA ARG A 169 7.33 16.38 16.93
C ARG A 169 6.87 16.47 15.47
N PRO A 170 5.76 17.11 15.17
CA PRO A 170 5.20 17.10 13.84
C PRO A 170 6.08 17.86 12.86
N SER A 171 6.26 17.30 11.64
CA SER A 171 6.87 17.99 10.51
C SER A 171 5.95 19.07 9.94
N GLN A 172 4.65 18.81 10.02
CA GLN A 172 3.53 19.75 9.85
C GLN A 172 2.49 19.40 10.91
N ARG A 173 1.71 20.41 11.37
CA ARG A 173 0.63 20.21 12.33
C ARG A 173 -0.34 19.15 11.78
N PRO A 174 -0.57 18.02 12.48
CA PRO A 174 -1.46 16.96 12.00
C PRO A 174 -2.90 17.43 11.81
N LEU A 175 -3.68 16.69 11.03
CA LEU A 175 -5.13 16.74 11.00
C LEU A 175 -5.69 15.62 11.88
N VAL A 176 -6.80 15.90 12.55
CA VAL A 176 -7.65 14.86 13.14
C VAL A 176 -9.05 15.02 12.57
N ILE A 177 -9.52 13.96 11.93
CA ILE A 177 -10.84 13.90 11.30
C ILE A 177 -11.77 13.16 12.25
N THR A 178 -12.82 13.84 12.70
CA THR A 178 -13.73 13.31 13.73
C THR A 178 -15.17 13.73 13.47
N THR A 179 -16.08 13.29 14.33
CA THR A 179 -17.52 13.58 14.23
C THR A 179 -17.89 14.94 14.84
N LEU A 180 -19.07 15.46 14.48
CA LEU A 180 -19.62 16.69 15.05
C LEU A 180 -20.01 16.52 16.51
N ASP A 181 -20.38 15.31 16.93
CA ASP A 181 -20.80 14.91 18.26
C ASP A 181 -19.70 14.30 19.13
N ALA A 182 -18.42 14.46 18.72
CA ALA A 182 -17.29 14.05 19.53
C ALA A 182 -17.23 14.79 20.88
N ASP A 183 -16.70 14.11 21.91
CA ASP A 183 -16.60 14.62 23.28
C ASP A 183 -15.86 15.98 23.31
N PRO A 184 -16.50 17.07 23.80
CA PRO A 184 -15.89 18.41 23.83
C PRO A 184 -14.54 18.45 24.57
N LEU A 185 -14.40 17.70 25.68
CA LEU A 185 -13.16 17.69 26.47
C LEU A 185 -12.01 17.06 25.68
N LYS A 186 -12.30 15.99 24.90
CA LYS A 186 -11.31 15.37 24.03
C LYS A 186 -10.98 16.26 22.82
N LEU A 187 -11.98 16.98 22.28
CA LEU A 187 -11.77 17.95 21.22
C LEU A 187 -10.80 19.05 21.64
N ASP A 188 -10.98 19.63 22.81
CA ASP A 188 -10.08 20.67 23.33
C ASP A 188 -8.65 20.15 23.49
N GLN A 189 -8.47 18.93 24.04
CA GLN A 189 -7.16 18.30 24.16
C GLN A 189 -6.49 18.06 22.80
N VAL A 190 -7.24 17.53 21.83
CA VAL A 190 -6.71 17.28 20.48
C VAL A 190 -6.38 18.58 19.77
N ALA A 191 -7.19 19.63 19.95
CA ALA A 191 -6.98 20.93 19.33
C ALA A 191 -5.67 21.63 19.76
N GLU A 192 -5.08 21.25 20.88
CA GLU A 192 -3.75 21.73 21.27
C GLU A 192 -2.65 21.17 20.35
N HIS A 193 -2.84 19.95 19.81
CA HIS A 193 -1.83 19.19 19.07
C HIS A 193 -2.09 19.09 17.55
N ALA A 194 -3.36 19.24 17.11
CA ALA A 194 -3.79 19.02 15.74
C ALA A 194 -4.84 20.03 15.30
N ASP A 195 -4.98 20.23 13.97
CA ASP A 195 -6.16 20.88 13.42
C ASP A 195 -7.27 19.86 13.27
N LEU A 196 -8.53 20.30 13.38
CA LEU A 196 -9.71 19.44 13.36
C LEU A 196 -10.50 19.60 12.07
N ILE A 197 -10.87 18.48 11.45
CA ILE A 197 -11.98 18.38 10.50
C ILE A 197 -13.09 17.64 11.21
N ARG A 198 -14.27 18.28 11.35
CA ARG A 198 -15.42 17.72 12.06
C ARG A 198 -16.57 17.53 11.11
N CYS A 199 -16.91 16.27 10.81
CA CYS A 199 -17.93 15.92 9.84
C CYS A 199 -18.64 14.61 10.22
N GLY A 200 -19.92 14.52 9.90
CA GLY A 200 -20.77 13.38 10.27
C GLY A 200 -21.19 13.39 11.75
N SER A 201 -22.11 12.49 12.11
CA SER A 201 -22.60 12.26 13.46
C SER A 201 -22.66 10.76 13.73
N GLY A 202 -22.14 10.32 14.88
CA GLY A 202 -21.95 8.90 15.21
C GLY A 202 -20.81 8.24 14.44
N SER A 203 -20.63 8.56 13.17
CA SER A 203 -19.49 8.16 12.32
C SER A 203 -18.97 9.36 11.53
N VAL A 204 -17.71 9.28 11.11
CA VAL A 204 -17.11 10.31 10.25
C VAL A 204 -17.72 10.25 8.85
N ASP A 205 -18.16 11.39 8.31
CA ASP A 205 -18.55 11.56 6.92
C ASP A 205 -17.27 11.71 6.06
N LEU A 206 -16.78 10.58 5.52
CA LEU A 206 -15.54 10.56 4.74
C LEU A 206 -15.67 11.34 3.42
N PRO A 207 -16.78 11.29 2.67
CA PRO A 207 -16.99 12.18 1.52
C PRO A 207 -16.87 13.67 1.86
N GLN A 208 -17.44 14.11 3.00
CA GLN A 208 -17.28 15.50 3.45
C GLN A 208 -15.83 15.78 3.85
N ALA A 209 -15.19 14.90 4.62
CA ALA A 209 -13.78 15.05 5.00
C ALA A 209 -12.86 15.20 3.79
N MET A 210 -13.09 14.43 2.72
CA MET A 210 -12.33 14.53 1.48
C MET A 210 -12.53 15.89 0.79
N ARG A 211 -13.75 16.43 0.77
CA ARG A 211 -14.00 17.78 0.23
C ARG A 211 -13.28 18.85 1.04
N GLU A 212 -13.34 18.79 2.38
CA GLU A 212 -12.64 19.73 3.25
C GLU A 212 -11.10 19.66 3.07
N MET A 213 -10.54 18.46 2.88
CA MET A 213 -9.12 18.33 2.53
C MET A 213 -8.79 18.96 1.16
N ASN A 214 -9.69 18.89 0.17
CA ASN A 214 -9.52 19.58 -1.09
C ASN A 214 -9.57 21.11 -0.93
N GLU A 215 -10.42 21.63 -0.07
CA GLU A 215 -10.50 23.08 0.26
C GLU A 215 -9.21 23.56 0.96
N LEU A 216 -8.51 22.70 1.70
CA LEU A 216 -7.17 22.97 2.22
C LEU A 216 -6.09 22.96 1.13
N GLY A 217 -6.43 22.65 -0.13
CA GLY A 217 -5.53 22.59 -1.28
C GLY A 217 -4.88 21.22 -1.50
N ALA A 218 -5.28 20.17 -0.79
CA ALA A 218 -4.80 18.83 -1.04
C ALA A 218 -5.39 18.28 -2.35
N GLN A 219 -4.54 17.81 -3.24
CA GLN A 219 -4.93 17.19 -4.50
C GLN A 219 -4.91 15.67 -4.43
N ARG A 220 -4.10 15.10 -3.52
CA ARG A 220 -3.89 13.66 -3.38
C ARG A 220 -3.85 13.25 -1.92
N VAL A 221 -4.57 12.19 -1.60
CA VAL A 221 -4.60 11.57 -0.27
C VAL A 221 -4.16 10.11 -0.41
N LEU A 222 -3.33 9.64 0.51
CA LEU A 222 -2.95 8.23 0.63
C LEU A 222 -3.55 7.67 1.91
N SER A 223 -4.42 6.67 1.81
CA SER A 223 -4.83 5.86 2.95
C SER A 223 -3.79 4.77 3.21
N GLU A 224 -3.26 4.74 4.43
CA GLU A 224 -2.42 3.65 4.92
C GLU A 224 -3.20 2.73 5.88
N GLY A 225 -4.51 2.73 5.74
CA GLY A 225 -5.41 1.87 6.49
C GLY A 225 -5.72 2.41 7.90
N GLY A 226 -6.12 1.61 8.96
CA GLY A 226 -6.35 0.16 8.90
C GLY A 226 -7.57 -0.32 8.12
N PRO A 227 -7.77 -1.62 8.17
CA PRO A 227 -8.78 -2.28 7.36
C PRO A 227 -10.21 -1.73 7.54
N SER A 228 -10.59 -1.26 8.72
CA SER A 228 -11.90 -0.64 8.94
C SER A 228 -12.06 0.71 8.24
N LEU A 229 -10.99 1.54 8.22
CA LEU A 229 -10.99 2.78 7.46
C LEU A 229 -11.08 2.49 5.95
N ASN A 230 -10.29 1.53 5.47
CA ASN A 230 -10.32 1.11 4.08
C ASN A 230 -11.72 0.60 3.67
N GLY A 231 -12.39 -0.17 4.55
CA GLY A 231 -13.76 -0.62 4.31
C GLY A 231 -14.76 0.54 4.18
N ALA A 232 -14.67 1.55 5.05
CA ALA A 232 -15.50 2.74 4.98
C ALA A 232 -15.23 3.56 3.70
N LEU A 233 -13.96 3.71 3.31
CA LEU A 233 -13.57 4.39 2.06
C LEU A 233 -14.11 3.68 0.81
N LEU A 234 -14.12 2.34 0.81
CA LEU A 234 -14.71 1.55 -0.27
C LEU A 234 -16.24 1.66 -0.26
N GLN A 235 -16.88 1.61 0.91
CA GLN A 235 -18.33 1.77 1.04
C GLN A 235 -18.81 3.10 0.45
N ASP A 236 -18.03 4.17 0.65
CA ASP A 236 -18.34 5.52 0.16
C ASP A 236 -17.81 5.75 -1.28
N GLU A 237 -17.32 4.72 -1.97
CA GLU A 237 -16.79 4.76 -3.33
C GLU A 237 -15.67 5.79 -3.56
N LEU A 238 -14.85 6.04 -2.56
CA LEU A 238 -13.83 7.09 -2.59
C LEU A 238 -12.49 6.65 -3.19
N VAL A 239 -12.22 5.33 -3.22
CA VAL A 239 -10.91 4.79 -3.63
C VAL A 239 -10.74 4.86 -5.15
N ASP A 240 -9.69 5.55 -5.61
CA ASP A 240 -9.35 5.69 -7.03
C ASP A 240 -8.19 4.79 -7.46
N GLU A 241 -7.29 4.46 -6.52
CA GLU A 241 -6.07 3.70 -6.80
C GLU A 241 -5.69 2.82 -5.60
N VAL A 242 -5.21 1.61 -5.89
CA VAL A 242 -4.79 0.66 -4.86
C VAL A 242 -3.37 0.18 -5.16
N PHE A 243 -2.50 0.30 -4.18
CA PHE A 243 -1.19 -0.33 -4.13
C PHE A 243 -1.26 -1.49 -3.14
N LEU A 244 -0.88 -2.67 -3.58
CA LEU A 244 -0.90 -3.87 -2.75
C LEU A 244 0.42 -4.63 -2.88
N SER A 245 1.17 -4.67 -1.80
CA SER A 245 2.31 -5.57 -1.65
C SER A 245 1.82 -6.94 -1.21
N VAL A 246 2.18 -7.99 -1.94
CA VAL A 246 1.87 -9.37 -1.58
C VAL A 246 3.16 -10.04 -1.12
N ALA A 247 3.26 -10.25 0.19
CA ALA A 247 4.37 -10.96 0.80
C ALA A 247 4.28 -12.47 0.51
N PRO A 248 5.41 -13.16 0.24
CA PRO A 248 5.44 -14.60 -0.03
C PRO A 248 5.26 -15.44 1.25
N LEU A 249 4.25 -15.09 2.04
CA LEU A 249 3.93 -15.70 3.33
C LEU A 249 2.49 -16.21 3.32
N MET A 250 2.23 -17.23 4.12
CA MET A 250 0.90 -17.79 4.37
C MET A 250 0.82 -18.25 5.83
N GLY A 251 -0.17 -17.82 6.58
CA GLY A 251 -0.26 -18.14 8.01
C GLY A 251 -1.63 -18.56 8.51
N GLY A 252 -2.68 -18.28 7.76
CA GLY A 252 -4.07 -18.50 8.19
C GLY A 252 -4.48 -17.58 9.36
N SER A 253 -5.57 -16.83 9.20
CA SER A 253 -6.14 -15.97 10.22
C SER A 253 -7.66 -15.87 10.05
N ASN A 254 -8.36 -15.63 11.14
CA ASN A 254 -9.79 -15.27 11.10
C ASN A 254 -10.02 -13.81 10.74
N GLN A 255 -8.97 -12.97 10.78
CA GLN A 255 -9.01 -11.55 10.47
C GLN A 255 -8.22 -11.29 9.18
N ARG A 256 -8.84 -11.55 8.04
CA ARG A 256 -8.24 -11.39 6.71
C ARG A 256 -8.80 -10.17 6.00
N GLY A 257 -8.00 -9.65 5.07
CA GLY A 257 -8.38 -8.61 4.13
C GLY A 257 -7.89 -7.23 4.47
N ILE A 258 -7.51 -6.53 3.42
CA ILE A 258 -7.02 -5.15 3.46
C ILE A 258 -8.14 -4.13 3.74
N ALA A 259 -9.40 -4.56 3.67
CA ALA A 259 -10.58 -3.76 3.96
C ALA A 259 -11.61 -4.61 4.72
N ARG A 260 -12.28 -4.01 5.72
CA ARG A 260 -13.30 -4.66 6.55
C ARG A 260 -14.50 -3.76 6.71
N GLY A 261 -15.68 -4.33 6.60
CA GLY A 261 -16.96 -3.64 6.75
C GLY A 261 -18.03 -4.26 5.88
N ASP A 262 -19.21 -3.66 5.92
CA ASP A 262 -20.30 -4.02 5.04
C ASP A 262 -20.18 -3.23 3.73
N ILE A 263 -19.41 -3.80 2.79
CA ILE A 263 -19.15 -3.19 1.48
C ILE A 263 -20.25 -3.66 0.54
N PRO A 264 -21.20 -2.80 0.14
CA PRO A 264 -22.40 -3.23 -0.56
C PRO A 264 -22.15 -3.67 -2.02
N HIS A 265 -21.02 -3.25 -2.59
CA HIS A 265 -20.68 -3.50 -3.99
C HIS A 265 -19.25 -3.98 -4.16
N ILE A 266 -19.02 -4.84 -5.14
CA ILE A 266 -17.68 -5.19 -5.60
C ILE A 266 -17.21 -4.08 -6.56
N HIS A 267 -16.01 -3.54 -6.29
CA HIS A 267 -15.40 -2.51 -7.14
C HIS A 267 -14.52 -3.15 -8.21
N GLU A 268 -14.76 -2.82 -9.46
CA GLU A 268 -13.91 -3.24 -10.57
C GLU A 268 -12.65 -2.38 -10.64
N LEU A 269 -11.50 -3.03 -10.82
CA LEU A 269 -10.20 -2.41 -10.87
C LEU A 269 -9.47 -2.80 -12.15
N GLU A 270 -8.71 -1.87 -12.71
CA GLU A 270 -7.79 -2.10 -13.83
C GLU A 270 -6.37 -2.26 -13.31
N LEU A 271 -5.72 -3.35 -13.67
CA LEU A 271 -4.30 -3.58 -13.38
C LEU A 271 -3.43 -2.61 -14.18
N ARG A 272 -2.61 -1.81 -13.48
CA ARG A 272 -1.70 -0.83 -14.10
C ARG A 272 -0.29 -1.37 -14.25
N HIS A 273 0.26 -1.93 -13.18
CA HIS A 273 1.53 -2.65 -13.25
C HIS A 273 1.64 -3.73 -12.18
N VAL A 274 2.57 -4.65 -12.42
CA VAL A 274 3.06 -5.61 -11.44
C VAL A 274 4.58 -5.47 -11.40
N LEU A 275 5.09 -5.15 -10.22
CA LEU A 275 6.52 -5.18 -9.94
C LEU A 275 6.84 -6.39 -9.08
N THR A 276 8.08 -6.83 -9.12
CA THR A 276 8.57 -7.92 -8.26
C THR A 276 9.98 -7.63 -7.78
N GLU A 277 10.28 -8.04 -6.56
CA GLU A 277 11.61 -8.11 -6.00
C GLU A 277 11.67 -9.37 -5.13
N GLU A 278 12.72 -10.17 -5.32
CA GLU A 278 12.84 -11.50 -4.68
C GLU A 278 11.57 -12.34 -4.93
N HIS A 279 10.70 -12.46 -3.96
CA HIS A 279 9.47 -13.27 -4.06
C HIS A 279 8.21 -12.45 -3.80
N PHE A 280 8.36 -11.13 -3.62
CA PHE A 280 7.25 -10.21 -3.45
C PHE A 280 6.61 -9.84 -4.78
N LEU A 281 5.31 -9.56 -4.76
CA LEU A 281 4.61 -8.88 -5.84
C LEU A 281 4.13 -7.52 -5.32
N PHE A 282 4.31 -6.50 -6.15
CA PHE A 282 3.80 -5.16 -5.89
C PHE A 282 2.81 -4.81 -7.00
N LEU A 283 1.55 -4.79 -6.62
CA LEU A 283 0.43 -4.63 -7.54
C LEU A 283 -0.08 -3.19 -7.46
N ARG A 284 -0.34 -2.61 -8.61
CA ARG A 284 -1.02 -1.32 -8.72
C ARG A 284 -2.26 -1.46 -9.57
N TYR A 285 -3.37 -1.04 -9.01
CA TYR A 285 -4.66 -0.97 -9.68
C TYR A 285 -5.21 0.45 -9.65
N THR A 286 -5.98 0.82 -10.65
CA THR A 286 -6.84 2.00 -10.63
C THR A 286 -8.29 1.58 -10.74
N ARG A 287 -9.22 2.41 -10.26
CA ARG A 287 -10.64 2.21 -10.49
C ARG A 287 -10.90 2.11 -12.00
N ALA A 288 -11.65 1.11 -12.42
CA ALA A 288 -12.06 1.00 -13.81
C ALA A 288 -12.90 2.22 -14.21
N ALA A 289 -12.65 2.76 -15.41
CA ALA A 289 -13.51 3.81 -15.93
C ALA A 289 -14.93 3.23 -16.07
N THR A 290 -15.91 3.88 -15.47
CA THR A 290 -17.31 3.48 -15.65
C THR A 290 -17.62 3.61 -17.13
N ILE A 291 -17.71 2.49 -17.85
CA ILE A 291 -18.20 2.48 -19.22
C ILE A 291 -19.70 2.82 -19.09
N PRO A 292 -20.20 3.94 -19.67
CA PRO A 292 -21.62 4.18 -19.66
C PRO A 292 -22.28 2.98 -20.32
N ALA A 293 -23.31 2.42 -19.65
CA ALA A 293 -24.10 1.37 -20.26
C ALA A 293 -24.56 1.90 -21.62
N THR A 294 -24.15 1.25 -22.70
CA THR A 294 -24.68 1.50 -24.04
C THR A 294 -26.10 0.95 -24.02
N ASP A 295 -27.09 1.86 -24.02
CA ASP A 295 -28.49 1.52 -24.20
C ASP A 295 -28.73 0.75 -25.49
#